data_8941559c570d3c1a931f59b47210f578
#
_entry.id   8941559c570d3c1a931f59b47210f578
#
_cell.length_a   1.000
_cell.length_b   1.000
_cell.length_c   1.000
_cell.angle_alpha   90.00
_cell.angle_beta   90.00
_cell.angle_gamma   90.00
#
_symmetry.space_group_name_H-M   'P 1'
#
loop_
_entity.id
_entity.type
_entity.pdbx_description
1 polymer ?
#
loop_
_entity_poly.entity_id
_entity_poly.type
_entity_poly.pdbx_seq_one_letter_code
_entity_poly.pdbx_strand_id
1 'polypeptide(L)'
;MRSGRSGTQSRQTFEREFSAVKKSLAEGRMEQALVRLRQMEQQGLFPAERGSELHELMGQILFWLADLKEALPHLRLAWELPRRNHEQRLAALSNYLMYLHYAEGISDEELRDAHASYAAMIGSVPRFPHEKHRREKLRIGYLSPNITDHIVLNFAVQLFSAYDRARFEVRLYDAGGQRSEVTRWAADMADGYADLSALSPQEAAERIHADGTDILFDLAGHSAGGKTLQIAAYKPAPVQICGIGYFNTTGLTAMDYFLGDPICDPPETDALFTERILRLPRTHL
;
A
#
# COMPACT_ATOMS: atom_id res chain seq x y z
N MET A 1 9.54 -26.16 38.72
CA MET A 1 10.54 -26.05 37.62
C MET A 1 10.21 -26.83 36.33
N ARG A 2 8.93 -27.10 35.98
CA ARG A 2 8.54 -27.78 34.72
C ARG A 2 7.95 -26.90 33.63
N SER A 3 7.65 -25.61 33.87
CA SER A 3 6.99 -24.74 32.87
C SER A 3 7.93 -24.12 31.83
N GLY A 4 9.22 -23.96 32.14
CA GLY A 4 10.17 -23.32 31.24
C GLY A 4 10.64 -24.18 30.04
N ARG A 5 10.65 -25.50 30.16
CA ARG A 5 11.09 -26.40 29.07
C ARG A 5 10.04 -26.55 27.95
N SER A 6 8.76 -26.50 28.30
CA SER A 6 7.64 -26.61 27.34
C SER A 6 7.57 -25.40 26.39
N GLY A 7 7.76 -24.19 26.92
CA GLY A 7 7.73 -22.98 26.10
C GLY A 7 8.89 -22.84 25.09
N THR A 8 10.09 -23.29 25.50
CA THR A 8 11.27 -23.23 24.60
C THR A 8 11.14 -24.26 23.47
N GLN A 9 10.62 -25.44 23.73
CA GLN A 9 10.43 -26.49 22.74
C GLN A 9 9.31 -26.15 21.76
N SER A 10 8.22 -25.54 22.24
CA SER A 10 7.13 -25.03 21.40
C SER A 10 7.62 -23.90 20.46
N ARG A 11 8.42 -22.98 20.96
CA ARG A 11 9.01 -21.89 20.17
C ARG A 11 9.96 -22.41 19.09
N GLN A 12 10.82 -23.37 19.40
CA GLN A 12 11.72 -23.99 18.41
C GLN A 12 10.94 -24.73 17.32
N THR A 13 9.87 -25.45 17.69
CA THR A 13 9.00 -26.11 16.73
C THR A 13 8.31 -25.12 15.83
N PHE A 14 7.76 -24.04 16.38
CA PHE A 14 7.16 -22.96 15.62
C PHE A 14 8.15 -22.39 14.58
N GLU A 15 9.35 -21.97 15.00
CA GLU A 15 10.33 -21.34 14.09
C GLU A 15 10.75 -22.29 12.95
N ARG A 16 10.89 -23.59 13.23
CA ARG A 16 11.20 -24.60 12.21
C ARG A 16 10.08 -24.74 11.18
N GLU A 17 8.83 -24.92 11.64
CA GLU A 17 7.67 -25.09 10.74
C GLU A 17 7.38 -23.80 9.97
N PHE A 18 7.52 -22.66 10.60
CA PHE A 18 7.32 -21.36 9.95
C PHE A 18 8.41 -21.07 8.90
N SER A 19 9.65 -21.47 9.16
CA SER A 19 10.73 -21.44 8.15
C SER A 19 10.41 -22.32 6.94
N ALA A 20 9.83 -23.51 7.17
CA ALA A 20 9.39 -24.39 6.10
C ALA A 20 8.22 -23.80 5.28
N VAL A 21 7.29 -23.06 5.91
CA VAL A 21 6.25 -22.29 5.22
C VAL A 21 6.88 -21.25 4.31
N LYS A 22 7.77 -20.42 4.83
CA LYS A 22 8.48 -19.38 4.04
C LYS A 22 9.23 -19.98 2.86
N LYS A 23 9.89 -21.12 3.06
CA LYS A 23 10.57 -21.83 1.98
C LYS A 23 9.59 -22.30 0.91
N SER A 24 8.45 -22.88 1.29
CA SER A 24 7.42 -23.31 0.35
C SER A 24 6.88 -22.14 -0.48
N LEU A 25 6.67 -20.98 0.14
CA LEU A 25 6.24 -19.75 -0.56
C LEU A 25 7.31 -19.26 -1.54
N ALA A 26 8.57 -19.20 -1.14
CA ALA A 26 9.67 -18.80 -2.00
C ALA A 26 9.84 -19.71 -3.24
N GLU A 27 9.45 -20.97 -3.13
CA GLU A 27 9.47 -21.98 -4.20
C GLU A 27 8.14 -22.06 -4.97
N GLY A 28 7.19 -21.15 -4.72
CA GLY A 28 5.89 -21.11 -5.40
C GLY A 28 4.91 -22.23 -5.00
N ARG A 29 5.22 -23.00 -3.94
CA ARG A 29 4.39 -24.12 -3.47
C ARG A 29 3.33 -23.64 -2.46
N MET A 30 2.36 -22.87 -2.94
CA MET A 30 1.36 -22.20 -2.10
C MET A 30 0.46 -23.18 -1.34
N GLU A 31 -0.02 -24.23 -2.00
CA GLU A 31 -0.86 -25.27 -1.35
C GLU A 31 -0.14 -25.96 -0.19
N GLN A 32 1.15 -26.28 -0.36
CA GLN A 32 1.94 -26.89 0.70
C GLN A 32 2.15 -25.94 1.88
N ALA A 33 2.35 -24.65 1.60
CA ALA A 33 2.45 -23.61 2.62
C ALA A 33 1.15 -23.51 3.42
N LEU A 34 0.00 -23.51 2.74
CA LEU A 34 -1.33 -23.45 3.36
C LEU A 34 -1.60 -24.66 4.25
N VAL A 35 -1.32 -25.86 3.76
CA VAL A 35 -1.47 -27.10 4.57
C VAL A 35 -0.64 -27.03 5.86
N ARG A 36 0.61 -26.55 5.78
CA ARG A 36 1.47 -26.38 6.96
C ARG A 36 0.92 -25.33 7.93
N LEU A 37 0.46 -24.19 7.43
CA LEU A 37 -0.14 -23.14 8.27
C LEU A 37 -1.37 -23.66 9.02
N ARG A 38 -2.27 -24.38 8.35
CA ARG A 38 -3.44 -25.02 8.98
C ARG A 38 -3.04 -26.04 10.04
N GLN A 39 -2.02 -26.86 9.79
CA GLN A 39 -1.50 -27.80 10.78
C GLN A 39 -0.92 -27.09 12.00
N MET A 40 -0.15 -26.01 11.79
CA MET A 40 0.41 -25.21 12.87
C MET A 40 -0.68 -24.55 13.72
N GLU A 41 -1.75 -24.07 13.09
CA GLU A 41 -2.92 -23.50 13.77
C GLU A 41 -3.64 -24.56 14.61
N GLN A 42 -3.99 -25.72 14.02
CA GLN A 42 -4.65 -26.84 14.71
C GLN A 42 -3.84 -27.37 15.90
N GLN A 43 -2.53 -27.34 15.80
CA GLN A 43 -1.62 -27.76 16.88
C GLN A 43 -1.37 -26.68 17.93
N GLY A 44 -1.96 -25.46 17.75
CA GLY A 44 -1.73 -24.33 18.64
C GLY A 44 -0.28 -23.88 18.70
N LEU A 45 0.47 -24.05 17.60
CA LEU A 45 1.88 -23.69 17.51
C LEU A 45 2.10 -22.19 17.30
N PHE A 46 1.10 -21.48 16.76
CA PHE A 46 1.23 -20.03 16.58
C PHE A 46 1.14 -19.31 17.93
N PRO A 47 2.12 -18.49 18.27
CA PRO A 47 2.02 -17.59 19.42
C PRO A 47 0.82 -16.65 19.25
N ALA A 48 0.06 -16.41 20.32
CA ALA A 48 -1.14 -15.57 20.27
C ALA A 48 -0.86 -14.16 19.70
N GLU A 49 0.32 -13.61 20.02
CA GLU A 49 0.77 -12.32 19.52
C GLU A 49 1.09 -12.30 18.02
N ARG A 50 1.16 -13.45 17.36
CA ARG A 50 1.39 -13.60 15.91
C ARG A 50 0.15 -14.10 15.15
N GLY A 51 -1.00 -14.20 15.80
CA GLY A 51 -2.24 -14.63 15.16
C GLY A 51 -2.60 -13.80 13.93
N SER A 52 -2.38 -12.50 14.00
CA SER A 52 -2.58 -11.59 12.87
C SER A 52 -1.69 -11.94 11.65
N GLU A 53 -0.43 -12.33 11.87
CA GLU A 53 0.50 -12.76 10.81
C GLU A 53 0.07 -14.11 10.18
N LEU A 54 -0.42 -15.05 10.99
CA LEU A 54 -0.99 -16.29 10.50
C LEU A 54 -2.13 -16.02 9.52
N HIS A 55 -3.10 -15.24 9.95
CA HIS A 55 -4.28 -14.95 9.14
C HIS A 55 -3.94 -14.14 7.88
N GLU A 56 -2.97 -13.23 7.95
CA GLU A 56 -2.49 -12.51 6.77
C GLU A 56 -1.90 -13.46 5.72
N LEU A 57 -1.01 -14.36 6.14
CA LEU A 57 -0.41 -15.35 5.23
C LEU A 57 -1.45 -16.31 4.65
N MET A 58 -2.35 -16.83 5.48
CA MET A 58 -3.42 -17.71 5.00
C MET A 58 -4.32 -17.00 4.01
N GLY A 59 -4.76 -15.79 4.32
CA GLY A 59 -5.62 -15.02 3.44
C GLY A 59 -4.95 -14.69 2.09
N GLN A 60 -3.68 -14.30 2.09
CA GLN A 60 -2.93 -14.05 0.86
C GLN A 60 -2.77 -15.32 0.00
N ILE A 61 -2.41 -16.45 0.62
CA ILE A 61 -2.27 -17.72 -0.10
C ILE A 61 -3.61 -18.15 -0.70
N LEU A 62 -4.69 -18.10 0.07
CA LEU A 62 -6.04 -18.45 -0.39
C LEU A 62 -6.51 -17.55 -1.54
N PHE A 63 -6.20 -16.26 -1.48
CA PHE A 63 -6.47 -15.34 -2.58
C PHE A 63 -5.75 -15.77 -3.87
N TRP A 64 -4.46 -16.09 -3.80
CA TRP A 64 -3.70 -16.57 -4.96
C TRP A 64 -4.14 -17.94 -5.48
N LEU A 65 -4.75 -18.76 -4.61
CA LEU A 65 -5.40 -20.02 -4.99
C LEU A 65 -6.84 -19.83 -5.49
N ALA A 66 -7.29 -18.58 -5.63
CA ALA A 66 -8.63 -18.18 -6.04
C ALA A 66 -9.77 -18.64 -5.09
N ASP A 67 -9.46 -18.94 -3.84
CA ASP A 67 -10.46 -19.21 -2.80
C ASP A 67 -10.79 -17.94 -2.01
N LEU A 68 -11.51 -17.03 -2.64
CA LEU A 68 -11.89 -15.73 -2.06
C LEU A 68 -12.80 -15.89 -0.86
N LYS A 69 -13.67 -16.91 -0.86
CA LYS A 69 -14.62 -17.15 0.21
C LYS A 69 -13.91 -17.45 1.54
N GLU A 70 -12.82 -18.18 1.50
CA GLU A 70 -12.00 -18.46 2.68
C GLU A 70 -10.96 -17.36 2.92
N ALA A 71 -10.43 -16.71 1.88
CA ALA A 71 -9.41 -15.68 1.98
C ALA A 71 -9.87 -14.44 2.76
N LEU A 72 -11.03 -13.89 2.43
CA LEU A 72 -11.51 -12.62 2.98
C LEU A 72 -11.70 -12.63 4.51
N PRO A 73 -12.31 -13.65 5.14
CA PRO A 73 -12.34 -13.76 6.60
C PRO A 73 -10.96 -13.74 7.25
N HIS A 74 -9.98 -14.45 6.67
CA HIS A 74 -8.62 -14.43 7.17
C HIS A 74 -7.97 -13.04 7.02
N LEU A 75 -8.10 -12.39 5.87
CA LEU A 75 -7.56 -11.05 5.64
C LEU A 75 -8.20 -10.01 6.58
N ARG A 76 -9.48 -10.17 6.89
CA ARG A 76 -10.17 -9.35 7.87
C ARG A 76 -9.58 -9.54 9.28
N LEU A 77 -9.44 -10.77 9.74
CA LEU A 77 -8.83 -11.08 11.03
C LEU A 77 -7.39 -10.56 11.11
N ALA A 78 -6.65 -10.54 10.00
CA ALA A 78 -5.28 -10.06 9.96
C ALA A 78 -5.12 -8.62 10.46
N TRP A 79 -6.06 -7.71 10.20
CA TRP A 79 -5.99 -6.33 10.67
C TRP A 79 -6.82 -6.07 11.94
N GLU A 80 -7.87 -6.86 12.19
CA GLU A 80 -8.69 -6.74 13.41
C GLU A 80 -7.93 -7.19 14.65
N LEU A 81 -7.13 -8.27 14.54
CA LEU A 81 -6.34 -8.77 15.63
C LEU A 81 -5.23 -7.80 16.06
N PRO A 82 -4.93 -7.72 17.37
CA PRO A 82 -3.88 -6.84 17.86
C PRO A 82 -2.52 -7.13 17.23
N ARG A 83 -1.83 -6.06 16.81
CA ARG A 83 -0.42 -6.09 16.40
C ARG A 83 0.37 -5.12 17.26
N ARG A 84 1.65 -5.41 17.49
CA ARG A 84 2.54 -4.51 18.24
C ARG A 84 2.86 -3.24 17.46
N ASN A 85 2.94 -3.35 16.14
CA ASN A 85 3.30 -2.24 15.24
C ASN A 85 2.04 -1.74 14.52
N HIS A 86 1.72 -0.47 14.70
CA HIS A 86 0.58 0.21 14.09
C HIS A 86 0.68 0.25 12.56
N GLU A 87 1.89 0.50 12.01
CA GLU A 87 2.13 0.52 10.57
C GLU A 87 1.81 -0.82 9.91
N GLN A 88 2.19 -1.93 10.56
CA GLN A 88 1.85 -3.27 10.09
C GLN A 88 0.35 -3.55 10.12
N ARG A 89 -0.36 -2.98 11.09
CA ARG A 89 -1.82 -3.09 11.15
C ARG A 89 -2.49 -2.32 10.03
N LEU A 90 -2.01 -1.11 9.72
CA LEU A 90 -2.44 -0.34 8.56
C LEU A 90 -2.15 -1.05 7.23
N ALA A 91 -0.99 -1.69 7.13
CA ALA A 91 -0.65 -2.50 5.95
C ALA A 91 -1.59 -3.69 5.76
N ALA A 92 -1.94 -4.39 6.85
CA ALA A 92 -2.91 -5.48 6.79
C ALA A 92 -4.32 -5.00 6.40
N LEU A 93 -4.76 -3.83 6.89
CA LEU A 93 -6.00 -3.22 6.46
C LEU A 93 -5.95 -2.83 4.98
N SER A 94 -4.85 -2.22 4.51
CA SER A 94 -4.68 -1.91 3.08
C SER A 94 -4.76 -3.16 2.20
N ASN A 95 -4.12 -4.25 2.60
CA ASN A 95 -4.23 -5.53 1.88
C ASN A 95 -5.67 -6.04 1.87
N TYR A 96 -6.37 -5.99 3.00
CA TYR A 96 -7.79 -6.37 3.06
C TYR A 96 -8.65 -5.52 2.12
N LEU A 97 -8.48 -4.19 2.12
CA LEU A 97 -9.22 -3.28 1.24
C LEU A 97 -8.96 -3.58 -0.24
N MET A 98 -7.70 -3.84 -0.62
CA MET A 98 -7.37 -4.23 -1.99
C MET A 98 -8.07 -5.54 -2.40
N TYR A 99 -8.07 -6.55 -1.55
CA TYR A 99 -8.68 -7.84 -1.86
C TYR A 99 -10.21 -7.83 -1.77
N LEU A 100 -10.78 -6.90 -1.00
CA LEU A 100 -12.23 -6.76 -0.85
C LEU A 100 -12.94 -6.45 -2.17
N HIS A 101 -12.26 -5.80 -3.14
CA HIS A 101 -12.78 -5.56 -4.48
C HIS A 101 -13.10 -6.82 -5.29
N TYR A 102 -12.57 -7.96 -4.88
CA TYR A 102 -12.85 -9.25 -5.52
C TYR A 102 -13.99 -10.01 -4.83
N ALA A 103 -14.61 -9.42 -3.79
CA ALA A 103 -15.72 -10.04 -3.08
C ALA A 103 -16.98 -10.03 -3.94
N GLU A 104 -17.65 -11.17 -4.07
CA GLU A 104 -18.96 -11.23 -4.71
C GLU A 104 -20.03 -10.57 -3.83
N GLY A 105 -20.88 -9.74 -4.46
CA GLY A 105 -22.06 -9.17 -3.82
C GLY A 105 -21.81 -8.02 -2.85
N ILE A 106 -20.57 -7.51 -2.76
CA ILE A 106 -20.29 -6.28 -2.02
C ILE A 106 -20.79 -5.07 -2.82
N SER A 107 -21.47 -4.14 -2.17
CA SER A 107 -21.91 -2.89 -2.80
C SER A 107 -20.81 -1.83 -2.82
N ASP A 108 -20.96 -0.83 -3.70
CA ASP A 108 -20.02 0.29 -3.79
C ASP A 108 -20.00 1.11 -2.49
N GLU A 109 -21.16 1.24 -1.81
CA GLU A 109 -21.27 1.91 -0.52
C GLU A 109 -20.52 1.13 0.58
N GLU A 110 -20.62 -0.19 0.60
CA GLU A 110 -19.87 -1.03 1.54
C GLU A 110 -18.36 -0.92 1.30
N LEU A 111 -17.92 -0.86 0.04
CA LEU A 111 -16.51 -0.62 -0.33
C LEU A 111 -16.05 0.75 0.15
N ARG A 112 -16.82 1.81 -0.11
CA ARG A 112 -16.53 3.18 0.37
C ARG A 112 -16.38 3.20 1.89
N ASP A 113 -17.34 2.62 2.63
CA ASP A 113 -17.35 2.63 4.08
C ASP A 113 -16.17 1.83 4.67
N ALA A 114 -15.81 0.72 4.00
CA ALA A 114 -14.61 -0.03 4.35
C ALA A 114 -13.34 0.82 4.18
N HIS A 115 -13.20 1.57 3.09
CA HIS A 115 -12.06 2.46 2.86
C HIS A 115 -12.02 3.61 3.87
N ALA A 116 -13.17 4.17 4.26
CA ALA A 116 -13.24 5.19 5.31
C ALA A 116 -12.67 4.72 6.66
N SER A 117 -12.69 3.41 6.93
CA SER A 117 -12.07 2.84 8.14
C SER A 117 -10.55 3.02 8.19
N TYR A 118 -9.90 3.20 7.03
CA TYR A 118 -8.46 3.43 6.97
C TYR A 118 -8.05 4.77 7.58
N ALA A 119 -8.79 5.85 7.26
CA ALA A 119 -8.54 7.14 7.89
C ALA A 119 -8.81 7.11 9.41
N ALA A 120 -9.85 6.39 9.83
CA ALA A 120 -10.15 6.21 11.24
C ALA A 120 -9.03 5.47 11.98
N MET A 121 -8.42 4.46 11.34
CA MET A 121 -7.30 3.71 11.92
C MET A 121 -6.00 4.51 11.92
N ILE A 122 -5.68 5.26 10.86
CA ILE A 122 -4.51 6.17 10.84
C ILE A 122 -4.61 7.19 11.98
N GLY A 123 -5.82 7.66 12.28
CA GLY A 123 -6.05 8.65 13.32
C GLY A 123 -5.50 10.03 12.94
N SER A 124 -5.21 10.84 13.96
CA SER A 124 -4.66 12.18 13.77
C SER A 124 -3.13 12.10 13.70
N VAL A 125 -2.57 12.44 12.55
CA VAL A 125 -1.13 12.64 12.38
C VAL A 125 -0.82 14.12 12.14
N PRO A 126 0.35 14.64 12.59
CA PRO A 126 0.75 16.03 12.34
C PRO A 126 0.88 16.27 10.83
N ARG A 127 0.16 17.25 10.29
CA ARG A 127 0.28 17.64 8.89
C ARG A 127 1.28 18.77 8.73
N PHE A 128 2.08 18.71 7.67
CA PHE A 128 3.00 19.79 7.35
C PHE A 128 2.24 21.08 6.97
N PRO A 129 2.69 22.25 7.45
CA PRO A 129 2.15 23.52 6.97
C PRO A 129 2.65 23.81 5.55
N HIS A 130 1.80 24.39 4.74
CA HIS A 130 2.17 24.78 3.39
C HIS A 130 2.01 26.29 3.22
N GLU A 131 3.11 26.95 2.90
CA GLU A 131 3.10 28.33 2.48
C GLU A 131 2.89 28.41 0.97
N LYS A 132 2.20 29.47 0.50
CA LYS A 132 2.05 29.71 -0.93
C LYS A 132 3.38 30.22 -1.48
N HIS A 133 4.08 29.37 -2.20
CA HIS A 133 5.28 29.74 -2.93
C HIS A 133 4.95 30.02 -4.39
N ARG A 134 5.52 31.07 -4.95
CA ARG A 134 5.52 31.29 -6.39
C ARG A 134 6.89 30.86 -6.93
N ARG A 135 6.95 29.63 -7.45
CA ARG A 135 8.15 29.07 -8.08
C ARG A 135 8.08 29.25 -9.59
N GLU A 136 9.24 29.28 -10.22
CA GLU A 136 9.36 29.30 -11.67
C GLU A 136 8.87 27.99 -12.29
N LYS A 137 9.18 26.85 -11.64
CA LYS A 137 8.71 25.52 -12.01
C LYS A 137 7.93 24.86 -10.86
N LEU A 138 6.86 24.14 -11.20
CA LEU A 138 6.16 23.29 -10.23
C LEU A 138 6.92 21.98 -10.04
N ARG A 139 7.10 21.57 -8.80
CA ARG A 139 7.73 20.28 -8.43
C ARG A 139 6.67 19.20 -8.26
N ILE A 140 6.75 18.18 -9.12
CA ILE A 140 5.88 17.02 -9.09
C ILE A 140 6.67 15.84 -8.53
N GLY A 141 6.21 15.27 -7.43
CA GLY A 141 6.76 14.05 -6.86
C GLY A 141 5.89 12.85 -7.19
N TYR A 142 6.44 11.81 -7.76
CA TYR A 142 5.76 10.52 -7.95
C TYR A 142 6.21 9.56 -6.86
N LEU A 143 5.27 9.14 -6.01
CA LEU A 143 5.52 8.24 -4.88
C LEU A 143 5.02 6.83 -5.24
N SER A 144 5.91 5.85 -5.21
CA SER A 144 5.56 4.47 -5.53
C SER A 144 6.50 3.47 -4.84
N PRO A 145 6.02 2.31 -4.39
CA PRO A 145 6.88 1.18 -4.01
C PRO A 145 7.35 0.36 -5.21
N ASN A 146 6.90 0.70 -6.42
CA ASN A 146 7.03 -0.11 -7.63
C ASN A 146 7.84 0.62 -8.73
N ILE A 147 8.86 1.41 -8.36
CA ILE A 147 9.82 2.01 -9.33
C ILE A 147 10.85 0.93 -9.72
N THR A 148 10.36 -0.11 -10.35
CA THR A 148 11.10 -1.31 -10.76
C THR A 148 10.38 -1.97 -11.94
N ASP A 149 10.76 -3.18 -12.33
CA ASP A 149 10.06 -3.97 -13.34
C ASP A 149 8.67 -4.39 -12.82
N HIS A 150 7.72 -3.49 -12.95
CA HIS A 150 6.36 -3.63 -12.46
C HIS A 150 5.37 -2.97 -13.41
N ILE A 151 4.16 -3.53 -13.53
CA ILE A 151 3.13 -3.07 -14.46
C ILE A 151 2.77 -1.59 -14.28
N VAL A 152 2.76 -1.08 -13.06
CA VAL A 152 2.47 0.34 -12.75
C VAL A 152 3.47 1.26 -13.45
N LEU A 153 4.75 0.87 -13.53
CA LEU A 153 5.76 1.67 -14.21
C LEU A 153 5.47 1.82 -15.70
N ASN A 154 4.93 0.78 -16.35
CA ASN A 154 4.59 0.82 -17.78
C ASN A 154 3.54 1.91 -18.09
N PHE A 155 2.61 2.14 -17.17
CA PHE A 155 1.63 3.22 -17.30
C PHE A 155 2.17 4.58 -16.86
N ALA A 156 2.99 4.61 -15.82
CA ALA A 156 3.47 5.85 -15.22
C ALA A 156 4.68 6.47 -15.94
N VAL A 157 5.44 5.69 -16.73
CA VAL A 157 6.71 6.14 -17.33
C VAL A 157 6.57 7.42 -18.16
N GLN A 158 5.45 7.60 -18.86
CA GLN A 158 5.21 8.80 -19.65
C GLN A 158 5.11 10.07 -18.79
N LEU A 159 4.66 9.94 -17.54
CA LEU A 159 4.52 11.07 -16.61
C LEU A 159 5.87 11.69 -16.22
N PHE A 160 6.92 10.89 -16.16
CA PHE A 160 8.27 11.36 -15.78
C PHE A 160 9.31 11.30 -16.90
N SER A 161 8.90 10.92 -18.12
CA SER A 161 9.76 10.99 -19.30
C SER A 161 9.34 12.05 -20.31
N ALA A 162 8.04 12.37 -20.41
CA ALA A 162 7.45 13.22 -21.44
C ALA A 162 6.75 14.47 -20.88
N TYR A 163 7.40 15.19 -19.93
CA TYR A 163 6.87 16.41 -19.35
C TYR A 163 7.60 17.66 -19.87
N ASP A 164 6.95 18.81 -19.77
CA ASP A 164 7.52 20.11 -20.11
C ASP A 164 8.54 20.57 -19.05
N ARG A 165 9.81 20.35 -19.31
CA ARG A 165 10.93 20.72 -18.43
C ARG A 165 11.08 22.22 -18.19
N ALA A 166 10.45 23.08 -18.98
CA ALA A 166 10.44 24.52 -18.74
C ALA A 166 9.46 24.89 -17.60
N ARG A 167 8.42 24.09 -17.39
CA ARG A 167 7.34 24.35 -16.42
C ARG A 167 7.40 23.45 -15.18
N PHE A 168 7.97 22.26 -15.29
CA PHE A 168 7.94 21.24 -14.25
C PHE A 168 9.34 20.73 -13.90
N GLU A 169 9.51 20.37 -12.63
CA GLU A 169 10.61 19.57 -12.10
C GLU A 169 10.00 18.27 -11.54
N VAL A 170 10.48 17.12 -12.00
CA VAL A 170 9.94 15.82 -11.64
C VAL A 170 10.88 15.07 -10.72
N ARG A 171 10.36 14.53 -9.63
CA ARG A 171 11.09 13.71 -8.65
C ARG A 171 10.40 12.38 -8.43
N LEU A 172 11.20 11.31 -8.35
CA LEU A 172 10.72 9.98 -8.00
C LEU A 172 11.04 9.68 -6.53
N TYR A 173 10.04 9.22 -5.80
CA TYR A 173 10.12 8.78 -4.41
C TYR A 173 9.83 7.29 -4.33
N ASP A 174 10.87 6.48 -4.14
CA ASP A 174 10.78 5.03 -4.10
C ASP A 174 10.55 4.53 -2.67
N ALA A 175 9.35 4.05 -2.39
CA ALA A 175 8.99 3.46 -1.11
C ALA A 175 9.27 1.95 -1.01
N GLY A 176 9.65 1.30 -2.13
CA GLY A 176 9.86 -0.15 -2.21
C GLY A 176 11.31 -0.60 -2.02
N GLY A 177 12.26 0.21 -2.48
CA GLY A 177 13.70 -0.03 -2.31
C GLY A 177 14.28 -1.15 -3.17
N GLN A 178 13.56 -1.66 -4.16
CA GLN A 178 14.10 -2.61 -5.12
C GLN A 178 15.03 -1.87 -6.09
N ARG A 179 16.29 -2.31 -6.15
CA ARG A 179 17.31 -1.72 -7.03
C ARG A 179 17.54 -2.63 -8.24
N SER A 180 17.01 -2.23 -9.37
CA SER A 180 17.16 -2.92 -10.66
C SER A 180 17.74 -1.98 -11.72
N GLU A 181 18.01 -2.50 -12.91
CA GLU A 181 18.36 -1.67 -14.07
C GLU A 181 17.20 -0.75 -14.44
N VAL A 182 15.97 -1.24 -14.31
CA VAL A 182 14.75 -0.45 -14.56
C VAL A 182 14.63 0.71 -13.57
N THR A 183 14.95 0.49 -12.28
CA THR A 183 14.97 1.56 -11.27
C THR A 183 15.96 2.66 -11.64
N ARG A 184 17.16 2.29 -12.07
CA ARG A 184 18.18 3.25 -12.51
C ARG A 184 17.73 4.02 -13.75
N TRP A 185 17.22 3.32 -14.74
CA TRP A 185 16.67 3.92 -15.97
C TRP A 185 15.55 4.92 -15.68
N ALA A 186 14.61 4.57 -14.78
CA ALA A 186 13.55 5.49 -14.38
C ALA A 186 14.10 6.72 -13.65
N ALA A 187 15.08 6.53 -12.76
CA ALA A 187 15.72 7.62 -12.03
C ALA A 187 16.46 8.60 -12.97
N ASP A 188 17.08 8.11 -14.04
CA ASP A 188 17.80 8.92 -15.02
C ASP A 188 16.86 9.79 -15.89
N MET A 189 15.57 9.44 -15.98
CA MET A 189 14.57 10.23 -16.71
C MET A 189 14.06 11.43 -15.93
N ALA A 190 14.02 11.34 -14.60
CA ALA A 190 13.53 12.38 -13.71
C ALA A 190 14.62 13.40 -13.35
N ASP A 191 14.22 14.55 -12.80
CA ASP A 191 15.18 15.54 -12.28
C ASP A 191 15.74 15.16 -10.91
N GLY A 192 15.13 14.19 -10.21
CA GLY A 192 15.61 13.67 -8.94
C GLY A 192 14.99 12.33 -8.55
N TYR A 193 15.72 11.60 -7.73
CA TYR A 193 15.31 10.31 -7.16
C TYR A 193 15.68 10.24 -5.68
N ALA A 194 14.78 9.70 -4.87
CA ALA A 194 15.02 9.42 -3.47
C ALA A 194 14.49 8.03 -3.08
N ASP A 195 15.36 7.21 -2.50
CA ASP A 195 14.99 5.93 -1.88
C ASP A 195 14.47 6.19 -0.46
N LEU A 196 13.18 5.93 -0.26
CA LEU A 196 12.47 6.08 1.01
C LEU A 196 12.18 4.74 1.69
N SER A 197 12.67 3.64 1.14
CA SER A 197 12.29 2.28 1.57
C SER A 197 12.64 1.97 3.02
N ALA A 198 13.80 2.48 3.49
CA ALA A 198 14.29 2.28 4.85
C ALA A 198 13.73 3.29 5.87
N LEU A 199 13.04 4.34 5.40
CA LEU A 199 12.50 5.39 6.26
C LEU A 199 11.14 4.98 6.83
N SER A 200 10.83 5.44 8.05
CA SER A 200 9.46 5.43 8.58
C SER A 200 8.56 6.33 7.72
N PRO A 201 7.23 6.16 7.77
CA PRO A 201 6.32 7.04 7.05
C PRO A 201 6.50 8.52 7.36
N GLN A 202 6.79 8.86 8.61
CA GLN A 202 7.05 10.24 9.03
C GLN A 202 8.33 10.78 8.41
N GLU A 203 9.46 10.08 8.54
CA GLU A 203 10.75 10.49 7.95
C GLU A 203 10.68 10.62 6.44
N ALA A 204 9.95 9.73 5.78
CA ALA A 204 9.70 9.79 4.34
C ALA A 204 8.89 11.06 3.96
N ALA A 205 7.86 11.39 4.75
CA ALA A 205 7.06 12.59 4.55
C ALA A 205 7.90 13.86 4.82
N GLU A 206 8.74 13.89 5.86
CA GLU A 206 9.69 14.96 6.13
C GLU A 206 10.63 15.21 4.95
N ARG A 207 11.13 14.13 4.34
CA ARG A 207 12.00 14.22 3.15
C ARG A 207 11.26 14.82 1.96
N ILE A 208 10.05 14.36 1.65
CA ILE A 208 9.23 14.89 0.54
C ILE A 208 8.92 16.37 0.76
N HIS A 209 8.57 16.74 2.00
CA HIS A 209 8.28 18.13 2.36
C HIS A 209 9.52 19.02 2.24
N ALA A 210 10.68 18.57 2.74
CA ALA A 210 11.95 19.29 2.65
C ALA A 210 12.40 19.50 1.19
N ASP A 211 12.13 18.54 0.31
CA ASP A 211 12.37 18.69 -1.13
C ASP A 211 11.45 19.74 -1.78
N GLY A 212 10.43 20.22 -1.05
CA GLY A 212 9.50 21.26 -1.49
C GLY A 212 8.63 20.82 -2.65
N THR A 213 8.12 19.61 -2.60
CA THR A 213 7.16 19.07 -3.58
C THR A 213 5.86 19.85 -3.56
N ASP A 214 5.40 20.34 -4.72
CA ASP A 214 4.15 21.09 -4.85
C ASP A 214 2.95 20.17 -5.09
N ILE A 215 3.16 19.11 -5.88
CA ILE A 215 2.16 18.09 -6.18
C ILE A 215 2.78 16.73 -5.91
N LEU A 216 2.21 15.97 -4.99
CA LEU A 216 2.59 14.57 -4.75
C LEU A 216 1.57 13.66 -5.42
N PHE A 217 2.04 12.79 -6.30
CA PHE A 217 1.21 11.79 -6.98
C PHE A 217 1.54 10.41 -6.42
N ASP A 218 0.59 9.82 -5.69
CA ASP A 218 0.66 8.44 -5.21
C ASP A 218 0.22 7.48 -6.32
N LEU A 219 1.14 6.63 -6.74
CA LEU A 219 0.93 5.61 -7.79
C LEU A 219 0.55 4.24 -7.23
N ALA A 220 0.24 4.13 -5.95
CA ALA A 220 0.04 2.83 -5.32
C ALA A 220 -1.29 2.69 -4.55
N GLY A 221 -1.74 3.72 -3.85
CA GLY A 221 -2.93 3.62 -3.00
C GLY A 221 -2.82 2.49 -1.98
N HIS A 222 -3.83 1.64 -1.91
CA HIS A 222 -3.83 0.47 -1.03
C HIS A 222 -3.05 -0.74 -1.57
N SER A 223 -2.58 -0.71 -2.82
CA SER A 223 -1.69 -1.74 -3.31
C SER A 223 -0.37 -1.76 -2.52
N ALA A 224 0.33 -2.89 -2.49
CA ALA A 224 1.60 -3.06 -1.77
C ALA A 224 1.56 -2.61 -0.28
N GLY A 225 0.44 -2.87 0.41
CA GLY A 225 0.30 -2.62 1.84
C GLY A 225 0.14 -1.15 2.25
N GLY A 226 -0.13 -0.22 1.31
CA GLY A 226 -0.50 1.16 1.60
C GLY A 226 0.58 2.00 2.30
N LYS A 227 1.87 1.66 2.20
CA LYS A 227 2.96 2.47 2.79
C LYS A 227 2.93 3.91 2.28
N THR A 228 2.61 4.11 0.99
CA THR A 228 2.52 5.43 0.37
C THR A 228 1.41 6.28 0.99
N LEU A 229 0.27 5.67 1.35
CA LEU A 229 -0.83 6.35 2.04
C LEU A 229 -0.45 6.75 3.48
N GLN A 230 0.34 5.92 4.17
CA GLN A 230 0.86 6.27 5.50
C GLN A 230 1.77 7.49 5.42
N ILE A 231 2.58 7.62 4.37
CA ILE A 231 3.41 8.80 4.08
C ILE A 231 2.50 10.01 3.76
N ALA A 232 1.53 9.83 2.84
CA ALA A 232 0.63 10.89 2.41
C ALA A 232 -0.26 11.43 3.54
N ALA A 233 -0.52 10.65 4.59
CA ALA A 233 -1.31 11.08 5.75
C ALA A 233 -0.72 12.33 6.44
N TYR A 234 0.61 12.48 6.45
CA TYR A 234 1.31 13.65 6.97
C TYR A 234 1.17 14.89 6.08
N LYS A 235 0.54 14.76 4.91
CA LYS A 235 0.36 15.87 3.95
C LYS A 235 1.69 16.54 3.59
N PRO A 236 2.72 15.81 3.07
CA PRO A 236 4.02 16.40 2.75
C PRO A 236 4.00 17.38 1.57
N ALA A 237 2.96 17.37 0.74
CA ALA A 237 2.76 18.31 -0.36
C ALA A 237 1.41 19.03 -0.25
N PRO A 238 1.29 20.28 -0.69
CA PRO A 238 0.04 21.04 -0.63
C PRO A 238 -1.08 20.41 -1.47
N VAL A 239 -0.74 19.74 -2.57
CA VAL A 239 -1.67 19.00 -3.41
C VAL A 239 -1.24 17.53 -3.47
N GLN A 240 -2.17 16.61 -3.20
CA GLN A 240 -1.93 15.18 -3.26
C GLN A 240 -2.98 14.48 -4.12
N ILE A 241 -2.52 13.64 -5.04
CA ILE A 241 -3.33 12.94 -6.02
C ILE A 241 -3.03 11.45 -5.91
N CYS A 242 -4.04 10.58 -5.96
CA CYS A 242 -3.87 9.14 -6.10
C CYS A 242 -4.40 8.67 -7.47
N GLY A 243 -3.82 7.62 -8.03
CA GLY A 243 -4.31 7.00 -9.26
C GLY A 243 -3.30 6.07 -9.91
N ILE A 244 -3.67 5.50 -11.06
CA ILE A 244 -2.90 4.58 -11.89
C ILE A 244 -2.71 3.21 -11.24
N GLY A 245 -2.05 3.11 -10.09
CA GLY A 245 -1.78 1.82 -9.43
C GLY A 245 -2.87 1.40 -8.44
N TYR A 246 -3.88 2.22 -8.23
CA TYR A 246 -5.08 1.90 -7.46
C TYR A 246 -6.30 2.52 -8.13
N PHE A 247 -7.43 1.85 -8.06
CA PHE A 247 -8.62 2.12 -8.89
C PHE A 247 -9.87 2.48 -8.08
N ASN A 248 -9.72 2.84 -6.80
CA ASN A 248 -10.82 3.29 -5.95
C ASN A 248 -10.35 4.37 -4.96
N THR A 249 -11.27 4.94 -4.20
CA THR A 249 -10.97 5.89 -3.12
C THR A 249 -9.90 5.33 -2.19
N THR A 250 -9.03 6.19 -1.69
CA THR A 250 -8.07 5.82 -0.65
C THR A 250 -8.69 5.86 0.75
N GLY A 251 -9.86 6.49 0.91
CA GLY A 251 -10.47 6.79 2.19
C GLY A 251 -9.68 7.79 3.04
N LEU A 252 -8.60 8.38 2.50
CA LEU A 252 -7.69 9.24 3.25
C LEU A 252 -7.98 10.73 3.01
N THR A 253 -8.41 11.45 4.05
CA THR A 253 -8.74 12.89 3.95
C THR A 253 -7.55 13.80 3.67
N ALA A 254 -6.31 13.28 3.69
CA ALA A 254 -5.12 14.00 3.27
C ALA A 254 -4.92 13.97 1.76
N MET A 255 -5.57 13.05 1.04
CA MET A 255 -5.58 12.97 -0.41
C MET A 255 -6.63 13.94 -0.97
N ASP A 256 -6.25 14.84 -1.87
CA ASP A 256 -7.15 15.88 -2.40
C ASP A 256 -7.92 15.37 -3.62
N TYR A 257 -7.23 14.60 -4.47
CA TYR A 257 -7.78 14.18 -5.75
C TYR A 257 -7.50 12.70 -6.03
N PHE A 258 -8.43 12.11 -6.78
CA PHE A 258 -8.25 10.82 -7.45
C PHE A 258 -8.23 11.05 -8.96
N LEU A 259 -7.24 10.51 -9.67
CA LEU A 259 -7.14 10.60 -11.12
C LEU A 259 -8.00 9.50 -11.75
N GLY A 260 -9.01 9.90 -12.50
CA GLY A 260 -9.93 9.02 -13.20
C GLY A 260 -10.30 9.55 -14.59
N ASP A 261 -11.32 8.98 -15.18
CA ASP A 261 -11.90 9.41 -16.44
C ASP A 261 -13.44 9.21 -16.46
N PRO A 262 -14.15 9.80 -17.45
CA PRO A 262 -15.63 9.72 -17.47
C PRO A 262 -16.20 8.31 -17.72
N ILE A 263 -15.38 7.34 -18.13
CA ILE A 263 -15.81 5.97 -18.41
C ILE A 263 -15.68 5.11 -17.16
N CYS A 264 -14.50 5.15 -16.53
CA CYS A 264 -14.24 4.37 -15.31
C CYS A 264 -14.92 4.99 -14.08
N ASP A 265 -14.96 6.33 -14.03
CA ASP A 265 -15.45 7.09 -12.87
C ASP A 265 -16.50 8.12 -13.34
N PRO A 266 -17.70 7.71 -13.76
CA PRO A 266 -18.75 8.63 -14.20
C PRO A 266 -19.22 9.54 -13.04
N PRO A 267 -19.91 10.66 -13.30
CA PRO A 267 -20.25 11.65 -12.26
C PRO A 267 -21.02 11.09 -11.05
N GLU A 268 -21.82 10.07 -11.24
CA GLU A 268 -22.58 9.38 -10.17
C GLU A 268 -21.69 8.69 -9.13
N THR A 269 -20.40 8.43 -9.45
CA THR A 269 -19.45 7.81 -8.52
C THR A 269 -18.81 8.82 -7.56
N ASP A 270 -19.02 10.13 -7.73
CA ASP A 270 -18.40 11.16 -6.86
C ASP A 270 -18.67 10.93 -5.38
N ALA A 271 -19.88 10.46 -5.03
CA ALA A 271 -20.25 10.20 -3.64
C ALA A 271 -19.56 8.99 -3.01
N LEU A 272 -18.89 8.16 -3.81
CA LEU A 272 -18.17 6.97 -3.38
C LEU A 272 -16.70 7.26 -3.02
N PHE A 273 -16.20 8.45 -3.35
CA PHE A 273 -14.81 8.85 -3.12
C PHE A 273 -14.70 9.88 -1.99
N THR A 274 -13.68 9.73 -1.19
CA THR A 274 -13.27 10.75 -0.20
C THR A 274 -12.60 11.93 -0.90
N GLU A 275 -11.90 11.66 -1.99
CA GLU A 275 -11.19 12.60 -2.84
C GLU A 275 -12.15 13.24 -3.89
N ARG A 276 -11.73 14.37 -4.44
CA ARG A 276 -12.38 14.88 -5.66
C ARG A 276 -11.82 14.17 -6.87
N ILE A 277 -12.69 13.63 -7.74
CA ILE A 277 -12.23 12.95 -8.96
C ILE A 277 -11.79 13.99 -10.00
N LEU A 278 -10.53 13.89 -10.43
CA LEU A 278 -9.98 14.60 -11.59
C LEU A 278 -10.16 13.72 -12.82
N ARG A 279 -11.20 14.00 -13.61
CA ARG A 279 -11.47 13.23 -14.83
C ARG A 279 -10.68 13.78 -16.00
N LEU A 280 -9.77 12.97 -16.54
CA LEU A 280 -9.14 13.27 -17.82
C LEU A 280 -10.19 13.17 -18.95
N PRO A 281 -10.05 13.94 -20.05
CA PRO A 281 -11.06 13.96 -21.13
C PRO A 281 -11.10 12.65 -21.96
N ARG A 282 -10.14 11.79 -21.76
CA ARG A 282 -10.02 10.44 -22.35
C ARG A 282 -9.71 9.45 -21.24
N THR A 283 -9.10 8.32 -21.56
CA THR A 283 -8.63 7.38 -20.52
C THR A 283 -7.56 8.00 -19.64
N HIS A 284 -7.55 7.60 -18.37
CA HIS A 284 -6.50 7.95 -17.41
C HIS A 284 -5.35 6.91 -17.41
N LEU A 285 -5.48 5.82 -18.18
CA LEU A 285 -4.49 4.75 -18.39
C LEU A 285 -4.09 4.65 -19.86
#